data_82531a328a46ba95f048cb9dea658be4
#
_entry.id   82531a328a46ba95f048cb9dea658be4
#
_cell.length_a   1.000
_cell.length_b   1.000
_cell.length_c   1.000
_cell.angle_alpha   90.00
_cell.angle_beta   90.00
_cell.angle_gamma   90.00
#
_symmetry.space_group_name_H-M   'P 1'
#
loop_
_entity.id
_entity.type
_entity.pdbx_description
1 polymer ?
#
loop_
_entity_poly.entity_id
_entity_poly.type
_entity_poly.pdbx_seq_one_letter_code
_entity_poly.pdbx_strand_id
1 'polypeptide(L)'
;MATVQLADIIDVKVFQDLPAVNSPEKTAFYQSGIVTRSALFDSLATAAGKTAELPFWKDIDETVAPNLSTDNPANIASPSKIVQGEQISRKAFLNKGLSASDLASELAMGPRAMEHIRARVDTYWTRQWQRRLIASCNGVYADNVANNAGDMVVNVAVESTGAQTALTKFNRDSFTDAVYTMGDAGDSLRAIAVHSRVMAQMVKNDDIVYIPDSQGRLTIPTYMGLRVIVDDSMTVTAGSTSGFKYTSVLFGEGAFAYGDGAPLVPVEVERQEAQGNGAGVETLWTRKTWILHPSGYQNTGTPASFSFTPAELAADAAWSRVVERKNVPLAFLVTN
;
A
#
# COMPACT_ATOMS: atom_id res chain seq x y z
N MET A 1 -22.56 -17.81 12.37
CA MET A 1 -22.36 -16.38 11.99
C MET A 1 -21.89 -15.62 13.21
N ALA A 2 -20.87 -14.78 13.06
CA ALA A 2 -20.42 -13.91 14.13
C ALA A 2 -21.35 -12.69 14.19
N THR A 3 -22.21 -12.65 15.19
CA THR A 3 -23.23 -11.62 15.43
C THR A 3 -23.00 -11.06 16.84
N VAL A 4 -23.13 -9.75 17.03
CA VAL A 4 -23.06 -9.16 18.37
C VAL A 4 -24.21 -9.72 19.20
N GLN A 5 -23.88 -10.45 20.28
CA GLN A 5 -24.82 -11.06 21.20
C GLN A 5 -24.86 -10.31 22.51
N LEU A 6 -25.82 -10.66 23.36
CA LEU A 6 -25.97 -10.06 24.69
C LEU A 6 -24.70 -10.17 25.56
N ALA A 7 -23.94 -11.27 25.39
CA ALA A 7 -22.69 -11.48 26.09
C ALA A 7 -21.55 -10.52 25.67
N ASP A 8 -21.68 -9.90 24.49
CA ASP A 8 -20.71 -8.93 23.97
C ASP A 8 -21.03 -7.50 24.41
N ILE A 9 -22.14 -7.29 25.11
CA ILE A 9 -22.59 -6.01 25.64
C ILE A 9 -22.34 -5.99 27.16
N ILE A 10 -21.52 -5.05 27.58
CA ILE A 10 -21.26 -4.83 29.03
C ILE A 10 -22.51 -4.31 29.71
N ASP A 11 -22.82 -4.82 30.90
CA ASP A 11 -24.03 -4.54 31.66
C ASP A 11 -24.28 -3.02 31.78
N VAL A 12 -25.40 -2.58 31.25
CA VAL A 12 -25.78 -1.17 31.03
C VAL A 12 -25.90 -0.34 32.31
N LYS A 13 -25.98 -0.96 33.47
CA LYS A 13 -26.11 -0.25 34.76
C LYS A 13 -24.92 0.64 35.10
N VAL A 14 -23.78 0.44 34.45
CA VAL A 14 -22.51 1.11 34.76
C VAL A 14 -22.06 2.09 33.71
N PHE A 15 -22.55 1.96 32.44
CA PHE A 15 -22.07 2.74 31.29
C PHE A 15 -23.21 3.36 30.49
N GLN A 16 -23.67 4.52 30.91
CA GLN A 16 -24.67 5.29 30.15
C GLN A 16 -24.11 5.96 28.87
N ASP A 17 -22.80 6.20 28.83
CA ASP A 17 -22.07 6.70 27.66
C ASP A 17 -20.84 5.84 27.42
N LEU A 18 -20.93 4.87 26.54
CA LEU A 18 -19.77 4.13 26.03
C LEU A 18 -19.04 4.99 24.99
N PRO A 19 -17.91 5.62 25.36
CA PRO A 19 -17.12 6.31 24.36
C PRO A 19 -16.63 5.28 23.36
N ALA A 20 -16.90 5.53 22.09
CA ALA A 20 -16.40 4.68 21.03
C ALA A 20 -14.87 4.69 21.05
N VAL A 21 -14.26 3.60 21.47
CA VAL A 21 -12.81 3.43 21.41
C VAL A 21 -12.41 3.33 19.94
N ASN A 22 -11.83 4.41 19.44
CA ASN A 22 -11.26 4.44 18.10
C ASN A 22 -9.96 3.65 18.11
N SER A 23 -9.80 2.74 17.15
CA SER A 23 -8.48 2.17 16.92
C SER A 23 -7.51 3.31 16.59
N PRO A 24 -6.31 3.33 17.20
CA PRO A 24 -5.32 4.38 16.97
C PRO A 24 -4.64 4.31 15.59
N GLU A 25 -4.94 3.30 14.76
CA GLU A 25 -4.39 3.18 13.42
C GLU A 25 -4.68 4.44 12.60
N LYS A 26 -3.63 5.08 12.14
CA LYS A 26 -3.70 6.24 11.25
C LYS A 26 -3.97 5.80 9.82
N THR A 27 -4.51 6.72 9.03
CA THR A 27 -4.74 6.55 7.59
C THR A 27 -3.82 7.50 6.81
N ALA A 28 -2.56 7.60 7.25
CA ALA A 28 -1.60 8.60 6.79
C ALA A 28 -1.32 8.48 5.28
N PHE A 29 -1.23 7.28 4.74
CA PHE A 29 -1.03 7.07 3.31
C PHE A 29 -2.21 7.51 2.47
N TYR A 30 -3.42 7.17 2.89
CA TYR A 30 -4.62 7.58 2.17
C TYR A 30 -4.75 9.11 2.11
N GLN A 31 -4.39 9.77 3.20
CA GLN A 31 -4.45 11.23 3.31
C GLN A 31 -3.27 11.95 2.64
N SER A 32 -2.19 11.25 2.36
CA SER A 32 -0.96 11.83 1.83
C SER A 32 -1.03 12.26 0.36
N GLY A 33 -1.94 11.66 -0.43
CA GLY A 33 -2.05 11.90 -1.86
C GLY A 33 -0.92 11.29 -2.71
N ILE A 34 -0.11 10.37 -2.17
CA ILE A 34 0.96 9.67 -2.91
C ILE A 34 0.38 8.77 -4.00
N VAL A 35 -0.78 8.19 -3.74
CA VAL A 35 -1.46 7.32 -4.70
C VAL A 35 -2.40 8.16 -5.56
N THR A 36 -2.17 8.15 -6.85
CA THR A 36 -2.98 8.91 -7.80
C THR A 36 -4.16 8.06 -8.25
N ARG A 37 -5.37 8.56 -8.02
CA ARG A 37 -6.58 7.98 -8.61
C ARG A 37 -6.61 8.31 -10.09
N SER A 38 -6.78 7.32 -10.93
CA SER A 38 -6.86 7.48 -12.38
C SER A 38 -8.23 7.08 -12.90
N ALA A 39 -8.86 7.94 -13.72
CA ALA A 39 -10.13 7.63 -14.37
C ALA A 39 -10.04 6.37 -15.26
N LEU A 40 -8.86 6.11 -15.85
CA LEU A 40 -8.61 4.87 -16.59
C LEU A 40 -8.72 3.66 -15.68
N PHE A 41 -8.08 3.69 -14.49
CA PHE A 41 -8.15 2.59 -13.52
C PHE A 41 -9.54 2.44 -12.91
N ASP A 42 -10.31 3.51 -12.73
CA ASP A 42 -11.71 3.45 -12.30
C ASP A 42 -12.58 2.71 -13.35
N SER A 43 -12.38 3.01 -14.63
CA SER A 43 -13.07 2.33 -15.72
C SER A 43 -12.70 0.86 -15.80
N LEU A 44 -11.41 0.53 -15.65
CA LEU A 44 -10.91 -0.83 -15.62
C LEU A 44 -11.42 -1.60 -14.40
N ALA A 45 -11.50 -0.95 -13.24
CA ALA A 45 -12.04 -1.57 -12.03
C ALA A 45 -13.53 -1.92 -12.17
N THR A 46 -14.29 -1.10 -12.90
CA THR A 46 -15.73 -1.30 -13.16
C THR A 46 -15.98 -2.30 -14.31
N ALA A 47 -15.08 -2.41 -15.29
CA ALA A 47 -15.22 -3.30 -16.45
C ALA A 47 -15.34 -4.77 -16.02
N ALA A 48 -15.82 -5.62 -16.92
CA ALA A 48 -15.87 -7.08 -16.69
C ALA A 48 -14.45 -7.69 -16.60
N GLY A 49 -14.34 -8.85 -15.96
CA GLY A 49 -13.09 -9.59 -15.83
C GLY A 49 -12.40 -9.40 -14.47
N LYS A 50 -11.47 -10.31 -14.16
CA LYS A 50 -10.68 -10.34 -12.92
C LYS A 50 -9.34 -9.62 -13.01
N THR A 51 -8.83 -9.44 -14.22
CA THR A 51 -7.57 -8.79 -14.55
C THR A 51 -7.84 -7.61 -15.47
N ALA A 52 -6.96 -6.61 -15.44
CA ALA A 52 -6.93 -5.53 -16.39
C ALA A 52 -5.50 -5.48 -16.97
N GLU A 53 -5.40 -5.49 -18.28
CA GLU A 53 -4.15 -5.49 -19.03
C GLU A 53 -3.93 -4.11 -19.64
N LEU A 54 -2.74 -3.57 -19.44
CA LEU A 54 -2.30 -2.28 -19.94
C LEU A 54 -1.11 -2.52 -20.87
N PRO A 55 -1.33 -2.60 -22.18
CA PRO A 55 -0.22 -2.74 -23.13
C PRO A 55 0.58 -1.43 -23.21
N PHE A 56 1.89 -1.55 -23.34
CA PHE A 56 2.80 -0.43 -23.59
C PHE A 56 3.90 -0.83 -24.57
N TRP A 57 4.48 0.14 -25.25
CA TRP A 57 5.65 -0.10 -26.09
C TRP A 57 6.91 -0.04 -25.23
N LYS A 58 7.77 -1.05 -25.37
CA LYS A 58 9.12 -1.00 -24.81
C LYS A 58 9.95 -0.01 -25.63
N ASP A 59 10.90 0.63 -24.98
CA ASP A 59 11.82 1.53 -25.66
C ASP A 59 12.79 0.76 -26.56
N ILE A 60 13.46 1.48 -27.45
CA ILE A 60 14.52 0.93 -28.30
C ILE A 60 15.73 0.64 -27.40
N ASP A 61 16.33 -0.52 -27.57
CA ASP A 61 17.53 -0.90 -26.84
C ASP A 61 18.71 -0.01 -27.27
N GLU A 62 19.07 0.93 -26.41
CA GLU A 62 20.17 1.87 -26.62
C GLU A 62 21.55 1.21 -26.60
N THR A 63 21.65 -0.01 -26.04
CA THR A 63 22.92 -0.75 -25.97
C THR A 63 23.31 -1.33 -27.33
N VAL A 64 22.36 -1.44 -28.24
CA VAL A 64 22.61 -1.90 -29.61
C VAL A 64 23.11 -0.74 -30.45
N ALA A 65 24.39 -0.81 -30.85
CA ALA A 65 25.00 0.22 -31.69
C ALA A 65 24.26 0.36 -33.03
N PRO A 66 24.14 1.59 -33.58
CA PRO A 66 23.56 1.79 -34.89
C PRO A 66 24.41 1.15 -36.00
N ASN A 67 23.77 0.74 -37.10
CA ASN A 67 24.48 0.22 -38.26
C ASN A 67 25.39 1.33 -38.84
N LEU A 68 26.64 0.99 -39.08
CA LEU A 68 27.56 1.90 -39.80
C LEU A 68 27.39 1.77 -41.29
N SER A 69 27.05 2.87 -41.97
CA SER A 69 26.90 2.91 -43.41
C SER A 69 28.23 2.69 -44.13
N THR A 70 28.24 1.89 -45.16
CA THR A 70 29.40 1.65 -46.03
C THR A 70 29.00 1.83 -47.52
N ASP A 71 29.96 2.04 -48.33
CA ASP A 71 29.78 2.12 -49.83
C ASP A 71 29.77 0.74 -50.50
N ASN A 72 30.00 -0.32 -49.73
CA ASN A 72 29.98 -1.68 -50.24
C ASN A 72 28.54 -2.21 -50.33
N PRO A 73 28.00 -2.46 -51.55
CA PRO A 73 26.64 -2.91 -51.75
C PRO A 73 26.36 -4.33 -51.24
N ALA A 74 27.39 -5.11 -50.91
CA ALA A 74 27.25 -6.43 -50.33
C ALA A 74 26.91 -6.40 -48.81
N ASN A 75 27.10 -5.26 -48.14
CA ASN A 75 26.77 -5.10 -46.74
C ASN A 75 25.29 -4.71 -46.59
N ILE A 76 24.51 -5.62 -46.01
CA ILE A 76 23.09 -5.43 -45.80
C ILE A 76 22.85 -5.11 -44.31
N ALA A 77 22.21 -3.98 -44.02
CA ALA A 77 21.83 -3.59 -42.70
C ALA A 77 20.71 -4.50 -42.13
N SER A 78 20.82 -4.86 -40.86
CA SER A 78 19.78 -5.62 -40.16
C SER A 78 18.83 -4.67 -39.41
N PRO A 79 17.52 -4.65 -39.72
CA PRO A 79 16.58 -3.85 -38.99
C PRO A 79 16.30 -4.46 -37.60
N SER A 80 16.16 -3.63 -36.58
CA SER A 80 15.66 -4.01 -35.29
C SER A 80 14.16 -3.75 -35.18
N LYS A 81 13.50 -4.41 -34.22
CA LYS A 81 12.05 -4.27 -33.99
C LYS A 81 11.78 -3.72 -32.61
N ILE A 82 10.74 -2.91 -32.49
CA ILE A 82 10.16 -2.52 -31.19
C ILE A 82 9.21 -3.63 -30.74
N VAL A 83 9.21 -3.93 -29.44
CA VAL A 83 8.39 -4.99 -28.82
C VAL A 83 7.40 -4.35 -27.87
N GLN A 84 6.17 -4.87 -27.81
CA GLN A 84 5.20 -4.52 -26.78
C GLN A 84 5.49 -5.28 -25.48
N GLY A 85 5.24 -4.60 -24.37
CA GLY A 85 5.10 -5.18 -23.04
C GLY A 85 3.68 -5.00 -22.54
N GLU A 86 3.33 -5.68 -21.50
CA GLU A 86 2.04 -5.53 -20.81
C GLU A 86 2.24 -5.40 -19.31
N GLN A 87 1.38 -4.61 -18.67
CA GLN A 87 1.25 -4.55 -17.23
C GLN A 87 -0.09 -5.18 -16.86
N ILE A 88 -0.05 -6.32 -16.21
CA ILE A 88 -1.25 -7.01 -15.77
C ILE A 88 -1.54 -6.57 -14.33
N SER A 89 -2.68 -5.93 -14.13
CA SER A 89 -3.21 -5.59 -12.82
C SER A 89 -4.38 -6.50 -12.46
N ARG A 90 -4.57 -6.79 -11.19
CA ARG A 90 -5.64 -7.66 -10.71
C ARG A 90 -6.61 -6.92 -9.81
N LYS A 91 -7.90 -7.16 -10.04
CA LYS A 91 -8.98 -6.59 -9.25
C LYS A 91 -9.08 -7.29 -7.90
N ALA A 92 -9.33 -6.51 -6.86
CA ALA A 92 -9.67 -7.00 -5.54
C ALA A 92 -11.18 -6.86 -5.32
N PHE A 93 -11.88 -7.98 -5.27
CA PHE A 93 -13.30 -8.06 -4.92
C PHE A 93 -13.40 -8.33 -3.42
N LEU A 94 -13.83 -7.35 -2.67
CA LEU A 94 -13.83 -7.39 -1.22
C LEU A 94 -15.25 -7.20 -0.68
N ASN A 95 -15.58 -7.93 0.38
CA ASN A 95 -16.84 -7.73 1.11
C ASN A 95 -16.60 -7.81 2.61
N LYS A 96 -17.50 -7.18 3.35
CA LYS A 96 -17.56 -7.28 4.80
C LYS A 96 -19.01 -7.25 5.24
N GLY A 97 -19.45 -8.33 5.90
CA GLY A 97 -20.71 -8.39 6.62
C GLY A 97 -20.49 -8.08 8.09
N LEU A 98 -21.36 -7.26 8.66
CA LEU A 98 -21.40 -6.91 10.07
C LEU A 98 -22.85 -7.05 10.54
N SER A 99 -23.09 -7.88 11.55
CA SER A 99 -24.45 -8.19 12.01
C SER A 99 -24.64 -7.78 13.47
N ALA A 100 -25.85 -7.38 13.78
CA ALA A 100 -26.31 -7.09 15.13
C ALA A 100 -27.66 -7.77 15.38
N SER A 101 -27.87 -8.33 16.57
CA SER A 101 -29.16 -8.83 17.03
C SER A 101 -30.03 -7.66 17.47
N ASP A 102 -31.34 -7.72 17.17
CA ASP A 102 -32.30 -6.70 17.59
C ASP A 102 -32.40 -6.67 19.12
N LEU A 103 -32.39 -7.83 19.77
CA LEU A 103 -32.42 -7.93 21.22
C LEU A 103 -31.23 -7.22 21.89
N ALA A 104 -30.02 -7.35 21.29
CA ALA A 104 -28.86 -6.63 21.75
C ALA A 104 -29.01 -5.11 21.59
N SER A 105 -29.64 -4.68 20.50
CA SER A 105 -29.92 -3.26 20.23
C SER A 105 -31.01 -2.67 21.13
N GLU A 106 -32.01 -3.47 21.53
CA GLU A 106 -33.08 -3.06 22.46
C GLU A 106 -32.58 -2.92 23.89
N LEU A 107 -31.67 -3.82 24.31
CA LEU A 107 -31.11 -3.81 25.67
C LEU A 107 -29.97 -2.79 25.83
N ALA A 108 -29.33 -2.37 24.76
CA ALA A 108 -28.31 -1.35 24.80
C ALA A 108 -28.94 0.04 24.93
N MET A 109 -28.74 0.72 26.06
CA MET A 109 -29.08 2.14 26.18
C MET A 109 -28.03 2.96 25.43
N GLY A 110 -28.39 3.56 24.30
CA GLY A 110 -27.48 4.36 23.49
C GLY A 110 -27.74 4.17 21.98
N PRO A 111 -26.83 4.59 21.12
CA PRO A 111 -26.95 4.38 19.68
C PRO A 111 -27.10 2.89 19.38
N ARG A 112 -28.06 2.53 18.56
CA ARG A 112 -28.27 1.14 18.15
C ARG A 112 -26.97 0.57 17.59
N ALA A 113 -26.66 -0.70 17.89
CA ALA A 113 -25.42 -1.36 17.46
C ALA A 113 -25.19 -1.20 15.95
N MET A 114 -26.25 -1.26 15.14
CA MET A 114 -26.18 -1.07 13.68
C MET A 114 -25.80 0.37 13.27
N GLU A 115 -26.23 1.39 13.99
CA GLU A 115 -25.85 2.79 13.74
C GLU A 115 -24.36 2.99 14.03
N HIS A 116 -23.86 2.37 15.11
CA HIS A 116 -22.44 2.39 15.42
C HIS A 116 -21.60 1.67 14.37
N ILE A 117 -22.07 0.52 13.86
CA ILE A 117 -21.43 -0.21 12.75
C ILE A 117 -21.35 0.68 11.51
N ARG A 118 -22.47 1.33 11.10
CA ARG A 118 -22.51 2.21 9.92
C ARG A 118 -21.50 3.36 10.02
N ALA A 119 -21.36 3.98 11.18
CA ALA A 119 -20.41 5.07 11.41
C ALA A 119 -18.92 4.64 11.29
N ARG A 120 -18.63 3.33 11.38
CA ARG A 120 -17.25 2.81 11.38
C ARG A 120 -16.82 2.15 10.08
N VAL A 121 -17.76 1.84 9.20
CA VAL A 121 -17.49 1.10 7.95
C VAL A 121 -16.50 1.83 7.05
N ASP A 122 -16.61 3.14 6.89
CA ASP A 122 -15.72 3.91 6.01
C ASP A 122 -14.27 3.91 6.55
N THR A 123 -14.12 4.07 7.86
CA THR A 123 -12.80 3.99 8.51
C THR A 123 -12.19 2.59 8.36
N TYR A 124 -13.00 1.53 8.47
CA TYR A 124 -12.56 0.16 8.25
C TYR A 124 -12.02 -0.02 6.81
N TRP A 125 -12.77 0.44 5.79
CA TRP A 125 -12.34 0.30 4.40
C TRP A 125 -11.08 1.11 4.09
N THR A 126 -10.95 2.32 4.61
CA THR A 126 -9.73 3.13 4.45
C THR A 126 -8.50 2.41 5.01
N ARG A 127 -8.62 1.77 6.17
CA ARG A 127 -7.53 0.96 6.75
C ARG A 127 -7.22 -0.29 5.95
N GLN A 128 -8.24 -0.98 5.41
CA GLN A 128 -8.02 -2.14 4.55
C GLN A 128 -7.30 -1.76 3.26
N TRP A 129 -7.64 -0.61 2.68
CA TRP A 129 -6.94 -0.07 1.53
C TRP A 129 -5.45 0.19 1.85
N GLN A 130 -5.17 0.86 2.96
CA GLN A 130 -3.80 1.15 3.39
C GLN A 130 -2.99 -0.13 3.65
N ARG A 131 -3.58 -1.13 4.31
CA ARG A 131 -2.93 -2.44 4.53
C ARG A 131 -2.57 -3.13 3.21
N ARG A 132 -3.43 -3.03 2.21
CA ARG A 132 -3.14 -3.58 0.87
C ARG A 132 -2.03 -2.82 0.16
N LEU A 133 -1.97 -1.49 0.29
CA LEU A 133 -0.88 -0.68 -0.25
C LEU A 133 0.46 -1.11 0.35
N ILE A 134 0.55 -1.18 1.67
CA ILE A 134 1.78 -1.60 2.36
C ILE A 134 2.16 -3.04 1.98
N ALA A 135 1.19 -3.95 1.89
CA ALA A 135 1.43 -5.31 1.44
C ALA A 135 1.97 -5.36 0.00
N SER A 136 1.44 -4.53 -0.91
CA SER A 136 1.96 -4.41 -2.27
C SER A 136 3.37 -3.85 -2.30
N CYS A 137 3.70 -2.85 -1.47
CA CYS A 137 5.07 -2.35 -1.31
C CYS A 137 6.02 -3.46 -0.85
N ASN A 138 5.60 -4.28 0.12
CA ASN A 138 6.40 -5.41 0.60
C ASN A 138 6.62 -6.48 -0.47
N GLY A 139 5.61 -6.75 -1.30
CA GLY A 139 5.72 -7.69 -2.40
C GLY A 139 6.69 -7.19 -3.48
N VAL A 140 6.61 -5.90 -3.83
CA VAL A 140 7.57 -5.26 -4.74
C VAL A 140 9.00 -5.31 -4.17
N TYR A 141 9.16 -5.06 -2.87
CA TYR A 141 10.43 -5.21 -2.17
C TYR A 141 10.95 -6.66 -2.26
N ALA A 142 10.09 -7.64 -1.97
CA ALA A 142 10.46 -9.05 -1.98
C ALA A 142 10.84 -9.54 -3.38
N ASP A 143 10.07 -9.18 -4.41
CA ASP A 143 10.41 -9.47 -5.81
C ASP A 143 11.74 -8.85 -6.22
N ASN A 144 11.96 -7.58 -5.84
CA ASN A 144 13.21 -6.90 -6.17
C ASN A 144 14.44 -7.59 -5.57
N VAL A 145 14.36 -7.99 -4.30
CA VAL A 145 15.45 -8.73 -3.64
C VAL A 145 15.66 -10.11 -4.26
N ALA A 146 14.56 -10.82 -4.58
CA ALA A 146 14.64 -12.20 -5.11
C ALA A 146 15.07 -12.27 -6.58
N ASN A 147 14.54 -11.37 -7.43
CA ASN A 147 14.63 -11.50 -8.89
C ASN A 147 15.43 -10.38 -9.58
N ASN A 148 15.71 -9.27 -8.89
CA ASN A 148 16.34 -8.08 -9.48
C ASN A 148 17.59 -7.62 -8.69
N ALA A 149 18.25 -8.55 -8.01
CA ALA A 149 19.48 -8.32 -7.25
C ALA A 149 19.40 -7.17 -6.19
N GLY A 150 18.19 -6.78 -5.78
CA GLY A 150 17.99 -5.71 -4.80
C GLY A 150 18.37 -4.31 -5.28
N ASP A 151 18.34 -4.06 -6.58
CA ASP A 151 18.76 -2.78 -7.19
C ASP A 151 17.91 -1.56 -6.76
N MET A 152 16.77 -1.79 -6.12
CA MET A 152 15.90 -0.76 -5.52
C MET A 152 16.09 -0.61 -4.00
N VAL A 153 16.95 -1.42 -3.39
CA VAL A 153 17.03 -1.58 -1.94
C VAL A 153 18.40 -1.18 -1.41
N VAL A 154 18.42 -0.26 -0.46
CA VAL A 154 19.59 0.00 0.38
C VAL A 154 19.33 -0.61 1.75
N ASN A 155 20.12 -1.60 2.13
CA ASN A 155 19.99 -2.28 3.42
C ASN A 155 21.27 -2.06 4.25
N VAL A 156 21.17 -1.19 5.24
CA VAL A 156 22.23 -0.92 6.21
C VAL A 156 21.96 -1.55 7.58
N ALA A 157 20.79 -2.21 7.73
CA ALA A 157 20.39 -2.83 8.98
C ALA A 157 21.22 -4.07 9.29
N VAL A 158 21.51 -4.27 10.57
CA VAL A 158 22.20 -5.45 11.11
C VAL A 158 21.24 -6.35 11.87
N GLU A 159 21.60 -7.63 11.98
CA GLU A 159 20.75 -8.68 12.55
C GLU A 159 20.82 -8.78 14.08
N SER A 160 21.62 -7.93 14.74
CA SER A 160 21.82 -7.95 16.19
C SER A 160 21.85 -6.55 16.77
N THR A 161 21.16 -6.33 17.89
CA THR A 161 21.18 -5.07 18.64
C THR A 161 22.59 -4.66 19.05
N GLY A 162 23.45 -5.62 19.42
CA GLY A 162 24.83 -5.36 19.81
C GLY A 162 25.74 -4.87 18.67
N ALA A 163 25.34 -5.12 17.42
CA ALA A 163 26.07 -4.65 16.23
C ALA A 163 25.54 -3.31 15.68
N GLN A 164 24.49 -2.75 16.27
CA GLN A 164 23.92 -1.48 15.82
C GLN A 164 24.86 -0.31 16.10
N THR A 165 25.05 0.50 15.07
CA THR A 165 25.87 1.73 15.11
C THR A 165 25.06 2.92 14.60
N ALA A 166 25.62 4.11 14.59
CA ALA A 166 25.00 5.27 13.96
C ALA A 166 24.78 5.05 12.45
N LEU A 167 25.67 4.28 11.80
CA LEU A 167 25.59 3.98 10.36
C LEU A 167 24.50 2.98 10.00
N THR A 168 24.09 2.10 10.93
CA THR A 168 22.99 1.13 10.69
C THR A 168 21.62 1.70 10.96
N LYS A 169 21.54 2.83 11.65
CA LYS A 169 20.33 3.61 11.86
C LYS A 169 20.10 4.53 10.68
N PHE A 170 18.89 5.08 10.62
CA PHE A 170 18.57 6.08 9.60
C PHE A 170 19.54 7.27 9.68
N ASN A 171 20.23 7.55 8.60
CA ASN A 171 21.18 8.65 8.46
C ASN A 171 21.10 9.24 7.04
N ARG A 172 21.76 10.40 6.85
CA ARG A 172 21.73 11.13 5.57
C ARG A 172 22.41 10.34 4.44
N ASP A 173 23.48 9.63 4.72
CA ASP A 173 24.23 8.88 3.71
C ASP A 173 23.37 7.74 3.16
N SER A 174 22.80 6.91 4.04
CA SER A 174 21.92 5.80 3.62
C SER A 174 20.67 6.27 2.86
N PHE A 175 20.13 7.44 3.23
CA PHE A 175 19.01 8.04 2.51
C PHE A 175 19.45 8.50 1.11
N THR A 176 20.59 9.16 1.00
CA THR A 176 21.14 9.62 -0.28
C THR A 176 21.40 8.43 -1.19
N ASP A 177 22.02 7.37 -0.68
CA ASP A 177 22.23 6.13 -1.43
C ASP A 177 20.90 5.54 -1.93
N ALA A 178 19.84 5.55 -1.11
CA ALA A 178 18.52 5.08 -1.51
C ALA A 178 17.90 5.93 -2.64
N VAL A 179 18.04 7.25 -2.60
CA VAL A 179 17.61 8.14 -3.69
C VAL A 179 18.35 7.84 -4.98
N TYR A 180 19.67 7.69 -4.91
CA TYR A 180 20.51 7.45 -6.07
C TYR A 180 20.47 6.00 -6.60
N THR A 181 19.71 5.09 -5.99
CA THR A 181 19.38 3.81 -6.64
C THR A 181 18.61 4.00 -7.95
N MET A 182 17.98 5.16 -8.16
CA MET A 182 17.34 5.56 -9.42
C MET A 182 18.29 6.26 -10.40
N GLY A 183 19.57 6.42 -10.03
CA GLY A 183 20.53 7.18 -10.82
C GLY A 183 20.09 8.64 -10.98
N ASP A 184 20.09 9.13 -12.23
CA ASP A 184 19.70 10.50 -12.57
C ASP A 184 18.18 10.78 -12.45
N ALA A 185 17.34 9.75 -12.32
CA ALA A 185 15.90 9.89 -12.12
C ALA A 185 15.49 10.10 -10.63
N GLY A 186 16.44 10.21 -9.69
CA GLY A 186 16.18 10.38 -8.26
C GLY A 186 15.31 11.59 -7.92
N ASP A 187 15.35 12.64 -8.74
CA ASP A 187 14.53 13.85 -8.58
C ASP A 187 13.02 13.61 -8.77
N SER A 188 12.61 12.45 -9.27
CA SER A 188 11.20 12.06 -9.38
C SER A 188 10.56 11.70 -8.04
N LEU A 189 11.36 11.39 -7.02
CA LEU A 189 10.87 11.07 -5.69
C LEU A 189 10.25 12.29 -5.01
N ARG A 190 9.12 12.10 -4.31
CA ARG A 190 8.33 13.18 -3.69
C ARG A 190 8.06 12.99 -2.20
N ALA A 191 8.04 11.75 -1.75
CA ALA A 191 7.70 11.44 -0.36
C ALA A 191 8.48 10.23 0.15
N ILE A 192 8.62 10.17 1.47
CA ILE A 192 9.16 9.01 2.17
C ILE A 192 8.16 8.58 3.26
N ALA A 193 7.85 7.30 3.29
CA ALA A 193 7.05 6.69 4.34
C ALA A 193 7.95 5.97 5.34
N VAL A 194 7.77 6.27 6.61
CA VAL A 194 8.62 5.77 7.69
C VAL A 194 7.81 5.33 8.90
N HIS A 195 8.34 4.37 9.63
CA HIS A 195 7.81 4.02 10.95
C HIS A 195 8.15 5.11 11.98
N SER A 196 7.35 5.28 13.03
CA SER A 196 7.56 6.29 14.08
C SER A 196 8.95 6.23 14.74
N ARG A 197 9.54 5.04 14.84
CA ARG A 197 10.91 4.86 15.34
C ARG A 197 11.97 5.50 14.44
N VAL A 198 11.80 5.37 13.13
CA VAL A 198 12.68 6.00 12.15
C VAL A 198 12.50 7.52 12.18
N MET A 199 11.25 8.00 12.27
CA MET A 199 10.96 9.43 12.45
C MET A 199 11.63 9.99 13.72
N ALA A 200 11.57 9.25 14.83
CA ALA A 200 12.25 9.65 16.06
C ALA A 200 13.79 9.77 15.88
N GLN A 201 14.38 8.93 15.03
CA GLN A 201 15.81 9.04 14.70
C GLN A 201 16.08 10.26 13.82
N MET A 202 15.24 10.54 12.81
CA MET A 202 15.35 11.75 11.97
C MET A 202 15.29 13.03 12.82
N VAL A 203 14.37 13.09 13.80
CA VAL A 203 14.25 14.23 14.72
C VAL A 203 15.50 14.36 15.62
N LYS A 204 16.07 13.26 16.11
CA LYS A 204 17.31 13.29 16.91
C LYS A 204 18.51 13.76 16.12
N ASN A 205 18.54 13.50 14.82
CA ASN A 205 19.59 13.97 13.93
C ASN A 205 19.42 15.45 13.54
N ASP A 206 18.30 16.10 13.95
CA ASP A 206 17.92 17.47 13.59
C ASP A 206 17.81 17.69 12.05
N ASP A 207 17.39 16.67 11.35
CA ASP A 207 17.33 16.66 9.88
C ASP A 207 15.94 17.00 9.32
N ILE A 208 14.91 17.21 10.18
CA ILE A 208 13.54 17.47 9.76
C ILE A 208 13.30 18.98 9.63
N VAL A 209 12.85 19.38 8.45
CA VAL A 209 12.38 20.73 8.18
C VAL A 209 10.84 20.72 8.15
N TYR A 210 10.21 21.61 8.89
CA TYR A 210 8.76 21.76 8.89
C TYR A 210 8.35 22.91 7.98
N ILE A 211 7.50 22.62 6.99
CA ILE A 211 6.93 23.64 6.13
C ILE A 211 5.70 24.24 6.84
N PRO A 212 5.64 25.57 7.03
CA PRO A 212 4.47 26.23 7.60
C PRO A 212 3.29 26.18 6.62
N ASP A 213 2.08 26.04 7.17
CA ASP A 213 0.86 26.24 6.40
C ASP A 213 0.58 27.75 6.16
N SER A 214 -0.51 28.07 5.46
CA SER A 214 -0.92 29.45 5.19
C SER A 214 -1.22 30.29 6.45
N GLN A 215 -1.35 29.63 7.63
CA GLN A 215 -1.55 30.26 8.93
C GLN A 215 -0.25 30.31 9.77
N GLY A 216 0.89 29.91 9.21
CA GLY A 216 2.18 29.88 9.89
C GLY A 216 2.37 28.70 10.86
N ARG A 217 1.49 27.69 10.83
CA ARG A 217 1.63 26.48 11.66
C ARG A 217 2.57 25.50 10.96
N LEU A 218 3.56 24.99 11.69
CA LEU A 218 4.49 23.95 11.19
C LEU A 218 3.79 22.61 11.13
N THR A 219 3.29 22.21 9.95
CA THR A 219 2.43 21.03 9.81
C THR A 219 3.00 19.91 8.98
N ILE A 220 3.83 20.22 7.99
CA ILE A 220 4.34 19.23 7.04
C ILE A 220 5.82 18.95 7.33
N PRO A 221 6.15 17.79 7.92
CA PRO A 221 7.54 17.38 8.08
C PRO A 221 8.13 17.04 6.71
N THR A 222 9.28 17.60 6.41
CA THR A 222 10.06 17.31 5.20
C THR A 222 11.47 16.91 5.55
N TYR A 223 12.01 15.97 4.79
CA TYR A 223 13.39 15.52 4.88
C TYR A 223 14.04 15.64 3.51
N MET A 224 15.06 16.48 3.41
CA MET A 224 15.77 16.76 2.14
C MET A 224 14.82 17.04 0.95
N GLY A 225 13.72 17.79 1.20
CA GLY A 225 12.73 18.14 0.19
C GLY A 225 11.64 17.10 -0.03
N LEU A 226 11.74 15.90 0.51
CA LEU A 226 10.70 14.88 0.47
C LEU A 226 9.74 15.01 1.65
N ARG A 227 8.44 14.90 1.39
CA ARG A 227 7.42 14.85 2.44
C ARG A 227 7.57 13.58 3.25
N VAL A 228 7.63 13.70 4.58
CA VAL A 228 7.69 12.54 5.48
C VAL A 228 6.27 12.13 5.91
N ILE A 229 5.96 10.85 5.72
CA ILE A 229 4.71 10.24 6.15
C ILE A 229 5.04 9.23 7.24
N VAL A 230 4.47 9.44 8.42
CA VAL A 230 4.72 8.59 9.56
C VAL A 230 3.56 7.64 9.75
N ASP A 231 3.84 6.35 9.67
CA ASP A 231 2.84 5.30 9.85
C ASP A 231 3.44 4.08 10.54
N ASP A 232 2.84 3.68 11.65
CA ASP A 232 3.29 2.52 12.44
C ASP A 232 2.88 1.17 11.81
N SER A 233 2.08 1.20 10.73
CA SER A 233 1.78 0.00 9.93
C SER A 233 2.91 -0.37 8.96
N MET A 234 3.95 0.48 8.83
CA MET A 234 5.13 0.18 8.03
C MET A 234 5.84 -1.07 8.51
N THR A 235 6.46 -1.78 7.58
CA THR A 235 7.05 -3.09 7.83
C THR A 235 8.19 -3.03 8.84
N VAL A 236 8.03 -3.81 9.89
CA VAL A 236 9.04 -4.05 10.92
C VAL A 236 9.35 -5.54 10.92
N THR A 237 10.60 -5.90 10.72
CA THR A 237 11.06 -7.29 10.78
C THR A 237 12.01 -7.47 11.95
N ALA A 238 11.88 -8.59 12.65
CA ALA A 238 12.82 -8.94 13.70
C ALA A 238 14.19 -9.28 13.08
N GLY A 239 15.26 -8.86 13.73
CA GLY A 239 16.59 -9.35 13.41
C GLY A 239 16.73 -10.83 13.77
N SER A 240 17.52 -11.58 13.03
CA SER A 240 17.70 -13.02 13.25
C SER A 240 18.29 -13.36 14.64
N THR A 241 19.07 -12.45 15.19
CA THR A 241 19.68 -12.62 16.53
C THR A 241 18.95 -11.75 17.57
N SER A 242 18.75 -10.48 17.31
CA SER A 242 18.03 -9.55 18.21
C SER A 242 17.76 -8.22 17.52
N GLY A 243 16.81 -7.42 18.08
CA GLY A 243 16.47 -6.11 17.56
C GLY A 243 15.45 -6.13 16.43
N PHE A 244 15.27 -5.00 15.81
CA PHE A 244 14.29 -4.80 14.73
C PHE A 244 14.92 -4.06 13.57
N LYS A 245 14.42 -4.37 12.38
CA LYS A 245 14.73 -3.70 11.11
C LYS A 245 13.47 -3.00 10.63
N TYR A 246 13.61 -1.75 10.22
CA TYR A 246 12.52 -0.90 9.76
C TYR A 246 12.69 -0.63 8.28
N THR A 247 11.67 -0.96 7.48
CA THR A 247 11.68 -0.68 6.06
C THR A 247 10.98 0.65 5.80
N SER A 248 11.72 1.62 5.31
CA SER A 248 11.21 2.90 4.82
C SER A 248 11.05 2.82 3.30
N VAL A 249 10.00 3.44 2.76
CA VAL A 249 9.70 3.42 1.32
C VAL A 249 9.69 4.84 0.79
N LEU A 250 10.49 5.10 -0.25
CA LEU A 250 10.50 6.34 -0.99
C LEU A 250 9.56 6.21 -2.18
N PHE A 251 8.68 7.19 -2.36
CA PHE A 251 7.67 7.22 -3.40
C PHE A 251 7.91 8.40 -4.34
N GLY A 252 7.91 8.12 -5.63
CA GLY A 252 7.84 9.12 -6.66
C GLY A 252 6.42 9.42 -7.11
N GLU A 253 6.27 10.33 -8.05
CA GLU A 253 5.00 10.64 -8.66
C GLU A 253 4.50 9.44 -9.47
N GLY A 254 3.22 9.07 -9.28
CA GLY A 254 2.63 7.93 -9.97
C GLY A 254 3.17 6.55 -9.57
N ALA A 255 3.81 6.43 -8.40
CA ALA A 255 4.35 5.15 -7.92
C ALA A 255 3.30 4.05 -7.80
N PHE A 256 2.07 4.42 -7.45
CA PHE A 256 0.92 3.53 -7.44
C PHE A 256 -0.26 4.14 -8.18
N ALA A 257 -0.86 3.36 -9.05
CA ALA A 257 -2.14 3.66 -9.67
C ALA A 257 -3.28 3.01 -8.88
N TYR A 258 -4.35 3.77 -8.68
CA TYR A 258 -5.53 3.33 -7.94
C TYR A 258 -6.78 3.52 -8.79
N GLY A 259 -7.66 2.51 -8.75
CA GLY A 259 -9.00 2.57 -9.32
C GLY A 259 -10.03 2.03 -8.34
N ASP A 260 -11.15 2.74 -8.23
CA ASP A 260 -12.31 2.35 -7.43
C ASP A 260 -13.45 1.95 -8.36
N GLY A 261 -13.76 0.66 -8.39
CA GLY A 261 -14.86 0.11 -9.19
C GLY A 261 -16.18 0.16 -8.43
N ALA A 262 -17.26 0.20 -9.18
CA ALA A 262 -18.62 0.13 -8.65
C ALA A 262 -19.09 -1.32 -8.61
N PRO A 263 -19.21 -1.99 -7.43
CA PRO A 263 -19.90 -3.27 -7.32
C PRO A 263 -21.37 -3.15 -7.71
N LEU A 264 -21.97 -4.23 -8.19
CA LEU A 264 -23.39 -4.23 -8.59
C LEU A 264 -24.32 -3.76 -7.45
N VAL A 265 -24.04 -4.21 -6.22
CA VAL A 265 -24.73 -3.79 -4.99
C VAL A 265 -23.66 -3.41 -3.96
N PRO A 266 -23.29 -2.12 -3.85
CA PRO A 266 -22.21 -1.70 -2.95
C PRO A 266 -22.53 -1.89 -1.47
N VAL A 267 -23.78 -1.63 -1.08
CA VAL A 267 -24.27 -1.72 0.30
C VAL A 267 -25.63 -2.37 0.29
N GLU A 268 -25.82 -3.33 1.17
CA GLU A 268 -27.07 -4.05 1.32
C GLU A 268 -27.33 -4.36 2.79
N VAL A 269 -28.57 -4.25 3.20
CA VAL A 269 -29.02 -4.63 4.54
C VAL A 269 -29.87 -5.88 4.39
N GLU A 270 -29.43 -6.96 5.01
CA GLU A 270 -30.15 -8.22 5.10
C GLU A 270 -30.76 -8.33 6.48
N ARG A 271 -32.05 -8.70 6.52
CA ARG A 271 -32.75 -8.95 7.76
C ARG A 271 -33.23 -10.40 7.81
N GLN A 272 -32.89 -11.09 8.89
CA GLN A 272 -33.24 -12.48 9.13
C GLN A 272 -34.08 -12.58 10.40
N GLU A 273 -35.39 -12.59 10.23
CA GLU A 273 -36.38 -12.57 11.32
C GLU A 273 -36.39 -13.84 12.17
N ALA A 274 -36.07 -14.99 11.57
CA ALA A 274 -36.09 -16.28 12.26
C ALA A 274 -34.88 -16.48 13.19
N GLN A 275 -33.80 -15.69 13.05
CA GLN A 275 -32.64 -15.81 13.90
C GLN A 275 -32.88 -15.23 15.28
N GLY A 276 -32.17 -15.78 16.29
CA GLY A 276 -32.39 -15.41 17.70
C GLY A 276 -33.75 -15.92 18.23
N ASN A 277 -34.27 -17.03 17.67
CA ASN A 277 -35.57 -17.59 18.02
C ASN A 277 -36.76 -16.59 17.84
N GLY A 278 -36.71 -15.85 16.72
CA GLY A 278 -37.71 -14.84 16.37
C GLY A 278 -37.41 -13.42 16.86
N ALA A 279 -36.26 -13.19 17.51
CA ALA A 279 -35.82 -11.84 17.89
C ALA A 279 -35.34 -10.99 16.70
N GLY A 280 -34.87 -11.63 15.63
CA GLY A 280 -34.34 -10.96 14.46
C GLY A 280 -32.86 -10.60 14.53
N VAL A 281 -32.22 -10.65 13.37
CA VAL A 281 -30.81 -10.22 13.17
C VAL A 281 -30.73 -9.36 11.92
N GLU A 282 -30.13 -8.19 12.02
CA GLU A 282 -29.82 -7.31 10.90
C GLU A 282 -28.36 -7.43 10.54
N THR A 283 -28.04 -7.60 9.24
CA THR A 283 -26.67 -7.69 8.71
C THR A 283 -26.45 -6.63 7.65
N LEU A 284 -25.47 -5.78 7.85
CA LEU A 284 -25.00 -4.81 6.87
C LEU A 284 -23.88 -5.43 6.04
N TRP A 285 -24.13 -5.65 4.76
CA TRP A 285 -23.15 -6.07 3.78
C TRP A 285 -22.58 -4.87 3.04
N THR A 286 -21.26 -4.73 3.04
CA THR A 286 -20.56 -3.71 2.28
C THR A 286 -19.58 -4.37 1.34
N ARG A 287 -19.49 -3.88 0.09
CA ARG A 287 -18.65 -4.44 -0.96
C ARG A 287 -17.80 -3.34 -1.59
N LYS A 288 -16.55 -3.66 -1.91
CA LYS A 288 -15.61 -2.79 -2.60
C LYS A 288 -14.89 -3.57 -3.70
N THR A 289 -14.67 -2.91 -4.82
CA THR A 289 -13.86 -3.43 -5.92
C THR A 289 -12.73 -2.46 -6.18
N TRP A 290 -11.47 -2.89 -5.94
CA TRP A 290 -10.31 -2.03 -6.09
C TRP A 290 -9.31 -2.59 -7.09
N ILE A 291 -8.63 -1.69 -7.79
CA ILE A 291 -7.34 -1.94 -8.43
C ILE A 291 -6.32 -1.09 -7.70
N LEU A 292 -5.25 -1.69 -7.21
CA LEU A 292 -4.09 -1.01 -6.65
C LEU A 292 -2.86 -1.64 -7.28
N HIS A 293 -2.15 -0.87 -8.08
CA HIS A 293 -1.11 -1.40 -8.96
C HIS A 293 0.15 -0.55 -8.90
N PRO A 294 1.32 -1.15 -8.55
CA PRO A 294 2.60 -0.45 -8.59
C PRO A 294 3.05 -0.25 -10.04
N SER A 295 3.48 0.97 -10.36
CA SER A 295 3.97 1.31 -11.69
C SER A 295 5.21 0.52 -12.06
N GLY A 296 5.25 0.00 -13.28
CA GLY A 296 6.38 -0.77 -13.79
C GLY A 296 6.44 -2.23 -13.35
N TYR A 297 5.42 -2.71 -12.66
CA TYR A 297 5.28 -4.11 -12.26
C TYR A 297 4.07 -4.75 -12.94
N GLN A 298 4.07 -6.06 -13.02
CA GLN A 298 2.90 -6.86 -13.37
C GLN A 298 2.59 -7.84 -12.26
N ASN A 299 1.32 -8.20 -12.16
CA ASN A 299 0.85 -9.20 -11.23
C ASN A 299 0.92 -10.58 -11.90
N THR A 300 1.83 -11.45 -11.42
CA THR A 300 2.07 -12.80 -11.98
C THR A 300 1.47 -13.91 -11.15
N GLY A 301 1.20 -13.64 -9.88
CA GLY A 301 0.71 -14.63 -8.94
C GLY A 301 -0.70 -15.13 -9.22
N THR A 302 -0.99 -16.33 -8.77
CA THR A 302 -2.34 -16.87 -8.71
C THR A 302 -2.79 -16.91 -7.25
N PRO A 303 -3.81 -16.12 -6.85
CA PRO A 303 -4.30 -16.15 -5.48
C PRO A 303 -5.03 -17.46 -5.19
N ALA A 304 -5.05 -17.88 -3.93
CA ALA A 304 -5.81 -19.03 -3.47
C ALA A 304 -7.34 -18.82 -3.63
N SER A 305 -7.79 -17.56 -3.65
CA SER A 305 -9.18 -17.19 -3.92
C SER A 305 -9.29 -16.30 -5.17
N PHE A 306 -10.43 -15.63 -5.36
CA PHE A 306 -10.62 -14.68 -6.48
C PHE A 306 -9.71 -13.46 -6.41
N SER A 307 -9.36 -13.04 -5.20
CA SER A 307 -8.57 -11.84 -4.92
C SER A 307 -7.40 -12.19 -4.01
N PHE A 308 -6.28 -11.50 -4.21
CA PHE A 308 -5.14 -11.66 -3.32
C PHE A 308 -5.46 -11.18 -1.89
N THR A 309 -5.04 -11.96 -0.92
CA THR A 309 -4.93 -11.54 0.48
C THR A 309 -3.74 -10.58 0.66
N PRO A 310 -3.69 -9.78 1.74
CA PRO A 310 -2.50 -8.96 2.03
C PRO A 310 -1.21 -9.79 2.17
N ALA A 311 -1.30 -11.02 2.68
CA ALA A 311 -0.14 -11.91 2.80
C ALA A 311 0.38 -12.36 1.43
N GLU A 312 -0.51 -12.73 0.51
CA GLU A 312 -0.14 -13.10 -0.86
C GLU A 312 0.41 -11.89 -1.63
N LEU A 313 -0.13 -10.68 -1.43
CA LEU A 313 0.40 -9.45 -2.05
C LEU A 313 1.81 -9.11 -1.56
N ALA A 314 2.16 -9.50 -0.33
CA ALA A 314 3.48 -9.26 0.23
C ALA A 314 4.54 -10.29 -0.21
N ALA A 315 4.13 -11.33 -0.93
CA ALA A 315 5.04 -12.37 -1.45
C ALA A 315 5.69 -11.91 -2.77
N ASP A 316 6.93 -12.32 -2.99
CA ASP A 316 7.70 -12.11 -4.22
C ASP A 316 6.98 -12.65 -5.46
N ALA A 317 6.41 -13.86 -5.37
CA ALA A 317 5.70 -14.52 -6.45
C ALA A 317 4.46 -13.79 -6.97
N ALA A 318 3.95 -12.77 -6.25
CA ALA A 318 2.79 -11.99 -6.67
C ALA A 318 3.14 -10.96 -7.77
N TRP A 319 4.40 -10.58 -7.87
CA TRP A 319 4.86 -9.47 -8.68
C TRP A 319 6.03 -9.86 -9.60
N SER A 320 6.18 -9.11 -10.68
CA SER A 320 7.35 -9.17 -11.54
C SER A 320 7.57 -7.82 -12.20
N ARG A 321 8.79 -7.32 -12.20
CA ARG A 321 9.14 -6.06 -12.84
C ARG A 321 9.13 -6.21 -14.37
N VAL A 322 8.49 -5.27 -15.07
CA VAL A 322 8.36 -5.29 -16.54
C VAL A 322 9.07 -4.14 -17.24
N VAL A 323 9.55 -3.16 -16.49
CA VAL A 323 10.29 -1.99 -16.99
C VAL A 323 11.66 -1.89 -16.33
N GLU A 324 12.54 -1.06 -16.90
CA GLU A 324 13.84 -0.77 -16.33
C GLU A 324 13.74 -0.08 -14.96
N ARG A 325 14.82 -0.20 -14.15
CA ARG A 325 14.91 0.34 -12.79
C ARG A 325 14.55 1.83 -12.72
N LYS A 326 15.07 2.64 -13.63
CA LYS A 326 14.87 4.10 -13.65
C LYS A 326 13.40 4.51 -13.84
N ASN A 327 12.60 3.66 -14.46
CA ASN A 327 11.18 3.91 -14.71
C ASN A 327 10.26 3.46 -13.57
N VAL A 328 10.81 2.89 -12.49
CA VAL A 328 10.04 2.51 -11.31
C VAL A 328 10.25 3.56 -10.21
N PRO A 329 9.27 4.43 -9.93
CA PRO A 329 9.43 5.52 -8.96
C PRO A 329 9.27 5.05 -7.51
N LEU A 330 10.01 4.01 -7.15
CA LEU A 330 10.04 3.41 -5.81
C LEU A 330 11.49 3.11 -5.41
N ALA A 331 11.83 3.37 -4.15
CA ALA A 331 13.08 2.91 -3.55
C ALA A 331 12.85 2.49 -2.09
N PHE A 332 13.67 1.59 -1.59
CA PHE A 332 13.54 1.04 -0.26
C PHE A 332 14.80 1.26 0.54
N LEU A 333 14.63 1.65 1.80
CA LEU A 333 15.71 1.82 2.76
C LEU A 333 15.41 1.00 4.01
N VAL A 334 16.29 0.07 4.34
CA VAL A 334 16.16 -0.79 5.53
C VAL A 334 17.20 -0.37 6.56
N THR A 335 16.74 0.03 7.74
CA THR A 335 17.57 0.54 8.86
C THR A 335 17.17 -0.12 10.18
N ASN A 336 18.00 0.06 11.25
CA ASN A 336 17.68 -0.38 12.60
C ASN A 336 16.97 0.68 13.45
#